data_9639cc7f0af4ccaedc3d0ef2eb9ae9a5
#
_entry.id   9639cc7f0af4ccaedc3d0ef2eb9ae9a5
#
_cell.length_a   1.000
_cell.length_b   1.000
_cell.length_c   1.000
_cell.angle_alpha   90.00
_cell.angle_beta   90.00
_cell.angle_gamma   90.00
#
_symmetry.space_group_name_H-M   'P 1'
#
loop_
_entity.id
_entity.type
_entity.pdbx_description
1 polymer ?
#
loop_
_entity_poly.entity_id
_entity_poly.type
_entity_poly.pdbx_seq_one_letter_code
_entity_poly.pdbx_strand_id
1 'polypeptide(L)'
;MSLYAQRGVSAQKEEVHAAIKDLDQGLYPNAFCKLYADYLGGQSDYINIMHADGAGTKSILAYLYWKETGDATVWKGIAQDAIAMNLDDLLCVGIYDQILFSSTIDRNKLVIMGEVLSEVINGTQDFFNTLKKFGIQIEFLGGETADVGDVVRTIAVNGTMTARWPKAKLITNDKIAAGQVIVGFSSYGQASYETAYNSGLGSNGLTSARHDVLEHSYAKKYPETFEPSLKEEVVYIGKNKMTDTLDIPGFGAVSIGKLLLSPTRTYAPLVKAILDKHFEAVKGMIHCSGGGQTKCMKYLPGPMRIVKDNFLEVPPIFNLIQENSGANAKEMYQVFNMGHRLEIFTDEKSAMDLIALAKTFQIEAQIIGRVEASTEKELILKGSFGTEIFSY
;
A
#
# COMPACT_ATOMS: atom_id res chain seq x y z
N MET A 1 22.93 -10.16 -7.85
CA MET A 1 22.09 -8.95 -7.58
C MET A 1 20.72 -9.28 -8.13
N SER A 2 19.65 -9.13 -7.31
CA SER A 2 18.28 -9.42 -7.76
C SER A 2 17.87 -8.49 -8.91
N LEU A 3 16.87 -8.90 -9.72
CA LEU A 3 16.29 -8.02 -10.76
C LEU A 3 15.76 -6.73 -10.17
N TYR A 4 15.20 -6.81 -8.95
CA TYR A 4 14.70 -5.64 -8.20
C TYR A 4 15.80 -4.59 -8.02
N ALA A 5 16.97 -4.99 -7.53
CA ALA A 5 18.12 -4.10 -7.33
C ALA A 5 18.74 -3.61 -8.65
N GLN A 6 18.79 -4.45 -9.70
CA GLN A 6 19.29 -4.06 -11.03
C GLN A 6 18.43 -2.96 -11.69
N ARG A 7 17.16 -2.84 -11.29
CA ARG A 7 16.22 -1.81 -11.74
C ARG A 7 16.22 -0.55 -10.87
N GLY A 8 17.23 -0.38 -10.01
CA GLY A 8 17.42 0.81 -9.19
C GLY A 8 16.46 0.94 -8.01
N VAL A 9 15.92 -0.16 -7.50
CA VAL A 9 15.03 -0.17 -6.32
C VAL A 9 15.64 -0.96 -5.16
N SER A 10 15.43 -0.45 -3.93
CA SER A 10 15.77 -1.14 -2.69
C SER A 10 14.52 -1.43 -1.86
N ALA A 11 14.37 -2.68 -1.44
CA ALA A 11 13.31 -3.07 -0.51
C ALA A 11 13.56 -2.55 0.92
N GLN A 12 14.82 -2.34 1.28
CA GLN A 12 15.24 -1.95 2.64
C GLN A 12 15.44 -0.43 2.79
N LYS A 13 15.60 0.31 1.67
CA LYS A 13 15.81 1.77 1.67
C LYS A 13 16.92 2.25 2.60
N GLU A 14 18.07 1.56 2.63
CA GLU A 14 19.18 1.80 3.58
C GLU A 14 19.68 3.24 3.53
N GLU A 15 19.79 3.83 2.33
CA GLU A 15 20.22 5.22 2.15
C GLU A 15 19.25 6.21 2.81
N VAL A 16 17.95 5.96 2.70
CA VAL A 16 16.92 6.80 3.34
C VAL A 16 17.02 6.65 4.86
N HIS A 17 17.14 5.42 5.37
CA HIS A 17 17.30 5.18 6.81
C HIS A 17 18.56 5.85 7.38
N ALA A 18 19.67 5.80 6.65
CA ALA A 18 20.89 6.49 7.03
C ALA A 18 20.69 8.02 7.06
N ALA A 19 20.01 8.58 6.08
CA ALA A 19 19.78 10.03 5.97
C ALA A 19 18.86 10.58 7.07
N ILE A 20 17.91 9.79 7.57
CA ILE A 20 16.94 10.23 8.58
C ILE A 20 17.29 9.77 10.01
N LYS A 21 18.41 9.08 10.20
CA LYS A 21 18.76 8.43 11.47
C LYS A 21 18.77 9.39 12.68
N ASP A 22 19.26 10.60 12.47
CA ASP A 22 19.42 11.62 13.50
C ASP A 22 18.24 12.61 13.56
N LEU A 23 17.20 12.38 12.77
CA LEU A 23 16.01 13.22 12.82
C LEU A 23 15.10 12.85 13.99
N ASP A 24 14.44 13.86 14.54
CA ASP A 24 13.41 13.67 15.57
C ASP A 24 12.36 12.65 15.12
N GLN A 25 12.06 11.67 15.97
CA GLN A 25 11.10 10.59 15.71
C GLN A 25 9.67 10.95 16.10
N GLY A 26 9.42 12.14 16.62
CA GLY A 26 8.12 12.60 17.12
C GLY A 26 7.80 12.08 18.53
N LEU A 27 6.54 12.28 18.96
CA LEU A 27 6.13 11.97 20.34
C LEU A 27 6.07 10.47 20.65
N TYR A 28 5.90 9.63 19.62
CA TYR A 28 5.68 8.19 19.76
C TYR A 28 6.55 7.43 18.75
N PRO A 29 7.78 7.06 19.10
CA PRO A 29 8.75 6.46 18.17
C PRO A 29 8.29 5.14 17.51
N ASN A 30 7.42 4.37 18.18
CA ASN A 30 6.88 3.11 17.64
C ASN A 30 5.59 3.31 16.83
N ALA A 31 5.01 4.53 16.79
CA ALA A 31 3.85 4.81 15.97
C ALA A 31 4.17 4.65 14.48
N PHE A 32 3.20 4.18 13.71
CA PHE A 32 3.38 3.92 12.27
C PHE A 32 3.74 5.19 11.49
N CYS A 33 3.12 6.32 11.85
CA CYS A 33 3.45 7.64 11.33
C CYS A 33 4.04 8.53 12.41
N LYS A 34 4.86 9.50 12.01
CA LYS A 34 5.39 10.52 12.93
C LYS A 34 4.26 11.42 13.42
N LEU A 35 4.09 11.47 14.76
CA LEU A 35 3.09 12.28 15.43
C LEU A 35 3.78 13.42 16.20
N TYR A 36 3.23 14.61 16.10
CA TYR A 36 3.81 15.80 16.71
C TYR A 36 2.83 16.49 17.68
N ALA A 37 3.35 17.30 18.61
CA ALA A 37 2.53 18.14 19.47
C ALA A 37 1.60 19.01 18.63
N ASP A 38 0.43 19.36 19.18
CA ASP A 38 -0.58 20.18 18.49
C ASP A 38 -0.08 21.61 18.24
N TYR A 39 0.78 21.74 17.23
CA TYR A 39 1.35 23.03 16.83
C TYR A 39 0.30 24.00 16.27
N LEU A 40 -0.71 23.45 15.59
CA LEU A 40 -1.75 24.27 14.95
C LEU A 40 -2.81 24.78 15.92
N GLY A 41 -3.16 23.99 16.94
CA GLY A 41 -4.22 24.32 17.90
C GLY A 41 -3.73 24.67 19.31
N GLY A 42 -2.46 24.33 19.64
CA GLY A 42 -1.84 24.63 20.93
C GLY A 42 -2.41 23.86 22.12
N GLN A 43 -3.11 22.75 21.91
CA GLN A 43 -3.74 21.98 22.98
C GLN A 43 -2.93 20.73 23.31
N SER A 44 -2.67 20.51 24.59
CA SER A 44 -1.81 19.42 25.07
C SER A 44 -2.37 18.02 24.87
N ASP A 45 -3.68 17.87 24.75
CA ASP A 45 -4.45 16.63 24.56
C ASP A 45 -4.68 16.26 23.09
N TYR A 46 -4.15 17.07 22.15
CA TYR A 46 -4.17 16.80 20.71
C TYR A 46 -2.77 16.60 20.12
N ILE A 47 -2.74 16.08 18.91
CA ILE A 47 -1.54 16.01 18.06
C ILE A 47 -1.83 16.58 16.68
N ASN A 48 -0.78 16.90 15.96
CA ASN A 48 -0.82 17.11 14.52
C ASN A 48 -0.07 15.97 13.80
N ILE A 49 -0.56 15.62 12.62
CA ILE A 49 0.10 14.75 11.66
C ILE A 49 0.09 15.43 10.29
N MET A 50 1.17 15.23 9.55
CA MET A 50 1.25 15.49 8.11
C MET A 50 1.95 14.30 7.47
N HIS A 51 1.34 13.72 6.46
CA HIS A 51 1.85 12.55 5.74
C HIS A 51 1.79 12.80 4.24
N ALA A 52 2.82 12.43 3.52
CA ALA A 52 2.89 12.57 2.07
C ALA A 52 3.32 11.23 1.44
N ASP A 53 2.55 10.77 0.45
CA ASP A 53 2.83 9.60 -0.36
C ASP A 53 2.14 9.76 -1.74
N GLY A 54 2.36 8.82 -2.64
CA GLY A 54 1.81 8.88 -3.99
C GLY A 54 1.57 7.53 -4.65
N ALA A 55 1.01 7.55 -5.85
CA ALA A 55 0.76 6.37 -6.66
C ALA A 55 2.06 5.71 -7.18
N GLY A 56 3.16 6.45 -7.19
CA GLY A 56 4.45 5.97 -7.63
C GLY A 56 4.44 5.47 -9.09
N THR A 57 5.19 4.41 -9.34
CA THR A 57 5.38 3.84 -10.68
C THR A 57 4.10 3.23 -11.27
N LYS A 58 3.03 3.05 -10.49
CA LYS A 58 1.75 2.58 -11.01
C LYS A 58 1.16 3.50 -12.08
N SER A 59 1.48 4.81 -12.02
CA SER A 59 1.14 5.78 -13.06
C SER A 59 1.67 5.38 -14.45
N ILE A 60 2.83 4.71 -14.53
CA ILE A 60 3.37 4.16 -15.79
C ILE A 60 2.47 3.05 -16.35
N LEU A 61 1.93 2.20 -15.50
CA LEU A 61 1.02 1.14 -15.92
C LEU A 61 -0.31 1.73 -16.44
N ALA A 62 -0.83 2.77 -15.79
CA ALA A 62 -2.01 3.49 -16.28
C ALA A 62 -1.74 4.14 -17.64
N TYR A 63 -0.56 4.73 -17.81
CA TYR A 63 -0.14 5.28 -19.11
C TYR A 63 -0.12 4.21 -20.19
N LEU A 64 0.53 3.07 -19.96
CA LEU A 64 0.58 1.95 -20.91
C LEU A 64 -0.81 1.43 -21.24
N TYR A 65 -1.66 1.20 -20.23
CA TYR A 65 -3.01 0.69 -20.44
C TYR A 65 -3.89 1.65 -21.25
N TRP A 66 -3.85 2.95 -20.89
CA TRP A 66 -4.57 4.00 -21.62
C TRP A 66 -4.09 4.09 -23.08
N LYS A 67 -2.79 4.02 -23.33
CA LYS A 67 -2.24 4.03 -24.69
C LYS A 67 -2.63 2.81 -25.52
N GLU A 68 -2.76 1.63 -24.91
CA GLU A 68 -3.15 0.39 -25.58
C GLU A 68 -4.65 0.28 -25.83
N THR A 69 -5.48 0.84 -24.96
CA THR A 69 -6.92 0.60 -24.95
C THR A 69 -7.77 1.84 -25.22
N GLY A 70 -7.21 3.04 -25.05
CA GLY A 70 -7.95 4.31 -25.06
C GLY A 70 -8.77 4.57 -23.79
N ASP A 71 -8.75 3.68 -22.80
CA ASP A 71 -9.53 3.79 -21.56
C ASP A 71 -8.84 4.74 -20.56
N ALA A 72 -9.25 6.01 -20.56
CA ALA A 72 -8.75 7.01 -19.63
C ALA A 72 -9.29 6.84 -18.19
N THR A 73 -10.36 6.06 -17.99
CA THR A 73 -10.98 5.91 -16.66
C THR A 73 -10.07 5.24 -15.64
N VAL A 74 -9.05 4.51 -16.09
CA VAL A 74 -8.04 3.89 -15.22
C VAL A 74 -7.28 4.91 -14.36
N TRP A 75 -7.23 6.17 -14.78
CA TRP A 75 -6.58 7.24 -14.04
C TRP A 75 -7.31 7.62 -12.74
N LYS A 76 -8.60 7.32 -12.62
CA LYS A 76 -9.31 7.41 -11.33
C LYS A 76 -8.71 6.46 -10.29
N GLY A 77 -8.25 5.28 -10.71
CA GLY A 77 -7.53 4.33 -9.85
C GLY A 77 -6.21 4.89 -9.33
N ILE A 78 -5.48 5.67 -10.15
CA ILE A 78 -4.24 6.32 -9.75
C ILE A 78 -4.48 7.41 -8.69
N ALA A 79 -5.58 8.17 -8.81
CA ALA A 79 -6.00 9.08 -7.75
C ALA A 79 -6.27 8.34 -6.43
N GLN A 80 -7.02 7.23 -6.50
CA GLN A 80 -7.26 6.38 -5.33
C GLN A 80 -5.96 5.82 -4.75
N ASP A 81 -5.00 5.42 -5.59
CA ASP A 81 -3.71 4.92 -5.11
C ASP A 81 -2.97 5.97 -4.27
N ALA A 82 -2.87 7.22 -4.76
CA ALA A 82 -2.22 8.30 -4.03
C ALA A 82 -2.93 8.62 -2.69
N ILE A 83 -4.26 8.53 -2.66
CA ILE A 83 -5.06 8.74 -1.46
C ILE A 83 -4.90 7.57 -0.49
N ALA A 84 -5.06 6.32 -0.94
CA ALA A 84 -5.02 5.14 -0.08
C ALA A 84 -3.65 4.93 0.57
N MET A 85 -2.56 5.24 -0.12
CA MET A 85 -1.21 5.17 0.44
C MET A 85 -1.02 6.12 1.61
N ASN A 86 -1.61 7.31 1.55
CA ASN A 86 -1.62 8.27 2.66
C ASN A 86 -2.60 7.85 3.77
N LEU A 87 -3.84 7.59 3.39
CA LEU A 87 -4.93 7.33 4.33
C LEU A 87 -4.67 6.08 5.18
N ASP A 88 -4.26 4.97 4.54
CA ASP A 88 -4.07 3.71 5.25
C ASP A 88 -2.87 3.77 6.22
N ASP A 89 -1.88 4.63 5.98
CA ASP A 89 -0.82 4.93 6.94
C ASP A 89 -1.35 5.73 8.14
N LEU A 90 -2.27 6.70 7.92
CA LEU A 90 -2.96 7.43 8.99
C LEU A 90 -3.86 6.49 9.83
N LEU A 91 -4.53 5.52 9.20
CA LEU A 91 -5.33 4.52 9.91
C LEU A 91 -4.50 3.78 10.95
N CYS A 92 -3.24 3.47 10.64
CA CYS A 92 -2.33 2.75 11.53
C CYS A 92 -2.00 3.51 12.82
N VAL A 93 -2.27 4.81 12.87
CA VAL A 93 -2.19 5.61 14.10
C VAL A 93 -3.55 6.01 14.67
N GLY A 94 -4.64 5.41 14.15
CA GLY A 94 -6.00 5.61 14.63
C GLY A 94 -6.74 6.80 14.02
N ILE A 95 -6.20 7.42 12.98
CA ILE A 95 -6.77 8.61 12.32
C ILE A 95 -7.50 8.17 11.05
N TYR A 96 -8.80 8.41 11.00
CA TYR A 96 -9.65 7.99 9.89
C TYR A 96 -10.64 9.05 9.41
N ASP A 97 -10.72 10.21 10.06
CA ASP A 97 -11.73 11.23 9.80
C ASP A 97 -11.17 12.64 9.99
N GLN A 98 -11.89 13.67 9.52
CA GLN A 98 -11.51 15.09 9.63
C GLN A 98 -10.11 15.38 9.07
N ILE A 99 -9.85 14.85 7.88
CA ILE A 99 -8.57 14.92 7.20
C ILE A 99 -8.63 16.00 6.12
N LEU A 100 -7.58 16.79 6.00
CA LEU A 100 -7.37 17.70 4.87
C LEU A 100 -6.41 17.06 3.88
N PHE A 101 -6.74 17.13 2.60
CA PHE A 101 -5.95 16.56 1.52
C PHE A 101 -5.58 17.63 0.48
N SER A 102 -4.31 17.60 0.06
CA SER A 102 -3.79 18.38 -1.06
C SER A 102 -3.07 17.45 -2.02
N SER A 103 -3.25 17.63 -3.33
CA SER A 103 -2.58 16.83 -4.36
C SER A 103 -1.43 17.58 -5.01
N THR A 104 -0.42 16.84 -5.49
CA THR A 104 0.63 17.36 -6.35
C THR A 104 0.74 16.47 -7.57
N ILE A 105 0.57 17.07 -8.76
CA ILE A 105 0.59 16.37 -10.04
C ILE A 105 1.68 16.99 -10.91
N ASP A 106 2.75 16.24 -11.13
CA ASP A 106 3.83 16.63 -12.04
C ASP A 106 3.70 15.84 -13.35
N ARG A 107 3.65 16.51 -14.49
CA ARG A 107 3.49 15.81 -15.77
C ARG A 107 4.43 16.31 -16.87
N ASN A 108 4.67 15.43 -17.81
CA ASN A 108 5.13 15.81 -19.16
C ASN A 108 3.90 16.08 -20.04
N LYS A 109 3.61 17.36 -20.27
CA LYS A 109 2.45 17.81 -21.06
C LYS A 109 2.45 17.30 -22.50
N LEU A 110 3.63 16.96 -23.06
CA LEU A 110 3.74 16.44 -24.41
C LEU A 110 3.15 15.03 -24.57
N VAL A 111 3.08 14.25 -23.48
CA VAL A 111 2.60 12.87 -23.51
C VAL A 111 1.35 12.64 -22.65
N ILE A 112 1.08 13.53 -21.69
CA ILE A 112 -0.08 13.47 -20.78
C ILE A 112 -1.07 14.59 -21.11
N MET A 113 -2.20 14.23 -21.69
CA MET A 113 -3.25 15.15 -22.14
C MET A 113 -4.13 15.61 -20.97
N GLY A 114 -4.94 16.67 -21.22
CA GLY A 114 -5.85 17.23 -20.22
C GLY A 114 -6.92 16.27 -19.71
N GLU A 115 -7.35 15.30 -20.50
CA GLU A 115 -8.29 14.26 -20.08
C GLU A 115 -7.77 13.44 -18.90
N VAL A 116 -6.45 13.13 -18.88
CA VAL A 116 -5.81 12.40 -17.76
C VAL A 116 -5.94 13.20 -16.46
N LEU A 117 -5.67 14.51 -16.52
CA LEU A 117 -5.83 15.38 -15.35
C LEU A 117 -7.28 15.41 -14.87
N SER A 118 -8.23 15.48 -15.81
CA SER A 118 -9.65 15.45 -15.47
C SER A 118 -10.04 14.17 -14.75
N GLU A 119 -9.56 13.01 -15.21
CA GLU A 119 -9.84 11.72 -14.59
C GLU A 119 -9.19 11.59 -13.21
N VAL A 120 -7.96 12.09 -13.02
CA VAL A 120 -7.29 12.08 -11.70
C VAL A 120 -8.04 12.97 -10.71
N ILE A 121 -8.39 14.21 -11.09
CA ILE A 121 -9.07 15.17 -10.21
C ILE A 121 -10.49 14.68 -9.88
N ASN A 122 -11.25 14.23 -10.89
CA ASN A 122 -12.59 13.68 -10.67
C ASN A 122 -12.53 12.39 -9.85
N GLY A 123 -11.53 11.53 -10.09
CA GLY A 123 -11.31 10.31 -9.32
C GLY A 123 -11.05 10.57 -7.84
N THR A 124 -10.32 11.65 -7.53
CA THR A 124 -10.12 12.11 -6.15
C THR A 124 -11.45 12.43 -5.47
N GLN A 125 -12.29 13.24 -6.14
CA GLN A 125 -13.58 13.63 -5.59
C GLN A 125 -14.55 12.45 -5.48
N ASP A 126 -14.60 11.59 -6.49
CA ASP A 126 -15.43 10.38 -6.51
C ASP A 126 -15.07 9.44 -5.34
N PHE A 127 -13.78 9.30 -5.06
CA PHE A 127 -13.31 8.45 -3.97
C PHE A 127 -13.66 9.05 -2.60
N PHE A 128 -13.50 10.35 -2.39
CA PHE A 128 -13.93 11.00 -1.15
C PHE A 128 -15.44 10.92 -0.95
N ASN A 129 -16.23 11.07 -2.01
CA ASN A 129 -17.68 10.87 -1.96
C ASN A 129 -18.05 9.43 -1.56
N THR A 130 -17.25 8.45 -1.97
CA THR A 130 -17.43 7.05 -1.56
C THR A 130 -17.14 6.87 -0.07
N LEU A 131 -16.03 7.42 0.44
CA LEU A 131 -15.66 7.35 1.86
C LEU A 131 -16.66 8.07 2.76
N LYS A 132 -17.22 9.19 2.29
CA LYS A 132 -18.25 9.95 3.01
C LYS A 132 -19.50 9.12 3.33
N LYS A 133 -19.86 8.13 2.48
CA LYS A 133 -20.98 7.20 2.74
C LYS A 133 -20.75 6.33 3.99
N PHE A 134 -19.50 6.17 4.40
CA PHE A 134 -19.09 5.45 5.60
C PHE A 134 -18.80 6.38 6.79
N GLY A 135 -19.12 7.68 6.68
CA GLY A 135 -18.89 8.67 7.72
C GLY A 135 -17.42 9.06 7.87
N ILE A 136 -16.65 8.99 6.79
CA ILE A 136 -15.25 9.42 6.73
C ILE A 136 -15.20 10.70 5.90
N GLN A 137 -14.76 11.80 6.52
CA GLN A 137 -14.69 13.11 5.89
C GLN A 137 -13.24 13.47 5.58
N ILE A 138 -12.97 13.66 4.29
CA ILE A 138 -11.71 14.16 3.78
C ILE A 138 -12.03 15.33 2.88
N GLU A 139 -11.47 16.51 3.21
CA GLU A 139 -11.69 17.73 2.43
C GLU A 139 -10.56 17.92 1.42
N PHE A 140 -10.93 18.04 0.15
CA PHE A 140 -9.99 18.31 -0.93
C PHE A 140 -9.71 19.81 -1.03
N LEU A 141 -8.51 20.22 -0.66
CA LEU A 141 -8.11 21.63 -0.65
C LEU A 141 -7.43 22.08 -1.96
N GLY A 142 -7.54 21.27 -3.02
CA GLY A 142 -6.84 21.50 -4.26
C GLY A 142 -5.41 20.97 -4.23
N GLY A 143 -4.49 21.69 -4.86
CA GLY A 143 -3.10 21.28 -4.96
C GLY A 143 -2.37 22.02 -6.07
N GLU A 144 -1.25 21.46 -6.53
CA GLU A 144 -0.43 21.97 -7.61
C GLU A 144 -0.45 20.99 -8.79
N THR A 145 -0.47 21.54 -10.02
CA THR A 145 -0.25 20.79 -11.25
C THR A 145 0.85 21.48 -12.06
N ALA A 146 2.00 20.83 -12.18
CA ALA A 146 3.17 21.38 -12.86
C ALA A 146 3.46 20.66 -14.19
N ASP A 147 3.70 21.45 -15.25
CA ASP A 147 4.17 20.95 -16.54
C ASP A 147 5.71 20.92 -16.54
N VAL A 148 6.30 19.80 -16.12
CA VAL A 148 7.74 19.63 -15.83
C VAL A 148 8.35 18.44 -16.58
N GLY A 149 8.14 18.38 -17.89
CA GLY A 149 8.59 17.27 -18.75
C GLY A 149 10.09 16.99 -18.71
N ASP A 150 10.91 17.94 -18.31
CA ASP A 150 12.36 17.75 -18.11
C ASP A 150 12.68 17.01 -16.80
N VAL A 151 11.73 16.98 -15.85
CA VAL A 151 11.87 16.32 -14.54
C VAL A 151 11.18 14.97 -14.52
N VAL A 152 9.95 14.90 -15.06
CA VAL A 152 9.16 13.66 -15.12
C VAL A 152 8.87 13.26 -16.56
N ARG A 153 9.02 11.98 -16.89
CA ARG A 153 8.84 11.47 -18.26
C ARG A 153 7.38 11.35 -18.66
N THR A 154 6.53 10.94 -17.73
CA THR A 154 5.09 10.81 -17.93
C THR A 154 4.35 11.65 -16.91
N ILE A 155 3.97 11.08 -15.78
CA ILE A 155 3.24 11.75 -14.72
C ILE A 155 3.59 11.16 -13.35
N ALA A 156 3.68 12.01 -12.35
CA ALA A 156 3.69 11.64 -10.93
C ALA A 156 2.43 12.21 -10.25
N VAL A 157 1.72 11.38 -9.51
CA VAL A 157 0.51 11.76 -8.77
C VAL A 157 0.76 11.48 -7.29
N ASN A 158 0.86 12.54 -6.50
CA ASN A 158 1.15 12.49 -5.08
C ASN A 158 0.05 13.20 -4.29
N GLY A 159 -0.01 12.94 -2.99
CA GLY A 159 -0.90 13.61 -2.08
C GLY A 159 -0.26 13.85 -0.73
N THR A 160 -0.76 14.85 -0.03
CA THR A 160 -0.41 15.16 1.35
C THR A 160 -1.68 15.21 2.17
N MET A 161 -1.71 14.45 3.25
CA MET A 161 -2.79 14.47 4.24
C MET A 161 -2.32 15.11 5.53
N THR A 162 -3.18 15.93 6.13
CA THR A 162 -2.95 16.47 7.47
C THR A 162 -4.19 16.33 8.31
N ALA A 163 -4.01 16.06 9.60
CA ALA A 163 -5.08 15.99 10.56
C ALA A 163 -4.62 16.50 11.93
N ARG A 164 -5.59 16.96 12.71
CA ARG A 164 -5.47 17.26 14.13
C ARG A 164 -6.32 16.23 14.89
N TRP A 165 -5.72 15.47 15.82
CA TRP A 165 -6.38 14.31 16.40
C TRP A 165 -6.20 14.22 17.92
N PRO A 166 -7.22 13.73 18.68
CA PRO A 166 -7.09 13.56 20.13
C PRO A 166 -6.09 12.46 20.49
N LYS A 167 -5.17 12.72 21.41
CA LYS A 167 -4.20 11.74 21.92
C LYS A 167 -4.86 10.47 22.47
N ALA A 168 -6.03 10.60 23.10
CA ALA A 168 -6.76 9.47 23.66
C ALA A 168 -7.26 8.44 22.61
N LYS A 169 -7.27 8.83 21.33
CA LYS A 169 -7.71 7.97 20.20
C LYS A 169 -6.55 7.47 19.34
N LEU A 170 -5.30 7.60 19.81
CA LEU A 170 -4.12 7.17 19.07
C LEU A 170 -3.81 5.69 19.26
N ILE A 171 -3.29 5.10 18.19
CA ILE A 171 -2.63 3.77 18.18
C ILE A 171 -1.15 4.04 17.97
N THR A 172 -0.31 3.58 18.90
CA THR A 172 1.14 3.89 18.89
C THR A 172 2.04 2.66 18.79
N ASN A 173 1.43 1.48 18.67
CA ASN A 173 2.09 0.16 18.68
C ASN A 173 2.83 -0.19 20.00
N ASP A 174 2.87 0.69 20.98
CA ASP A 174 3.51 0.45 22.28
C ASP A 174 2.83 -0.65 23.10
N LYS A 175 1.58 -1.01 22.76
CA LYS A 175 0.82 -2.07 23.41
C LYS A 175 1.02 -3.45 22.77
N ILE A 176 1.85 -3.57 21.72
CA ILE A 176 2.20 -4.88 21.14
C ILE A 176 3.05 -5.66 22.15
N ALA A 177 2.63 -6.91 22.44
CA ALA A 177 3.27 -7.75 23.45
C ALA A 177 3.18 -9.23 23.10
N ALA A 178 4.09 -10.04 23.70
CA ALA A 178 4.07 -11.49 23.57
C ALA A 178 2.73 -12.06 24.08
N GLY A 179 2.23 -13.11 23.42
CA GLY A 179 0.94 -13.72 23.68
C GLY A 179 -0.22 -13.16 22.86
N GLN A 180 -0.01 -12.07 22.13
CA GLN A 180 -1.01 -11.55 21.20
C GLN A 180 -1.00 -12.30 19.87
N VAL A 181 -2.15 -12.27 19.18
CA VAL A 181 -2.31 -12.77 17.81
C VAL A 181 -2.33 -11.62 16.81
N ILE A 182 -2.11 -11.95 15.56
CA ILE A 182 -2.11 -11.00 14.44
C ILE A 182 -3.25 -11.36 13.52
N VAL A 183 -4.21 -10.46 13.34
CA VAL A 183 -5.27 -10.59 12.33
C VAL A 183 -4.80 -9.91 11.06
N GLY A 184 -4.70 -10.67 9.97
CA GLY A 184 -4.42 -10.17 8.63
C GLY A 184 -5.71 -9.99 7.84
N PHE A 185 -5.80 -8.88 7.10
CA PHE A 185 -6.96 -8.54 6.27
C PHE A 185 -6.59 -8.58 4.79
N SER A 186 -7.39 -9.29 3.99
CA SER A 186 -7.11 -9.49 2.57
C SER A 186 -6.99 -8.17 1.80
N SER A 187 -6.01 -8.13 0.91
CA SER A 187 -5.83 -7.03 -0.05
C SER A 187 -6.61 -7.26 -1.35
N TYR A 188 -7.10 -8.47 -1.60
CA TYR A 188 -7.73 -8.94 -2.84
C TYR A 188 -9.21 -9.27 -2.67
N GLY A 189 -9.85 -9.68 -3.76
CA GLY A 189 -11.29 -9.95 -3.82
C GLY A 189 -12.08 -8.70 -4.16
N GLN A 190 -13.32 -8.58 -3.67
CA GLN A 190 -14.15 -7.40 -3.88
C GLN A 190 -14.81 -7.00 -2.57
N ALA A 191 -14.32 -5.94 -1.95
CA ALA A 191 -14.97 -5.37 -0.77
C ALA A 191 -16.31 -4.74 -1.12
N SER A 192 -17.22 -4.62 -0.16
CA SER A 192 -18.59 -4.10 -0.38
C SER A 192 -18.65 -2.67 -0.95
N TYR A 193 -17.56 -1.93 -0.91
CA TYR A 193 -17.42 -0.58 -1.46
C TYR A 193 -16.56 -0.55 -2.73
N GLU A 194 -16.12 -1.68 -3.25
CA GLU A 194 -15.41 -1.81 -4.53
C GLU A 194 -16.38 -2.23 -5.63
N THR A 195 -16.17 -1.73 -6.85
CA THR A 195 -17.06 -1.99 -7.98
C THR A 195 -16.59 -3.13 -8.88
N ALA A 196 -15.37 -3.64 -8.68
CA ALA A 196 -14.77 -4.71 -9.45
C ALA A 196 -13.81 -5.54 -8.58
N TYR A 197 -13.38 -6.69 -9.10
CA TYR A 197 -12.33 -7.49 -8.48
C TYR A 197 -11.05 -6.68 -8.30
N ASN A 198 -10.48 -6.77 -7.11
CA ASN A 198 -9.19 -6.21 -6.75
C ASN A 198 -8.14 -7.34 -6.67
N SER A 199 -7.06 -7.22 -7.42
CA SER A 199 -5.98 -8.20 -7.43
C SER A 199 -5.16 -8.24 -6.14
N GLY A 200 -5.31 -7.20 -5.29
CA GLY A 200 -4.57 -7.07 -4.05
C GLY A 200 -3.16 -6.52 -4.17
N LEU A 201 -2.71 -6.19 -5.38
CA LEU A 201 -1.31 -5.81 -5.64
C LEU A 201 -0.91 -4.51 -4.91
N GLY A 202 -1.80 -3.52 -4.85
CA GLY A 202 -1.49 -2.21 -4.28
C GLY A 202 -0.57 -1.38 -5.18
N SER A 203 0.26 -0.52 -4.58
CA SER A 203 1.16 0.39 -5.30
C SER A 203 2.66 0.09 -5.11
N ASN A 204 3.01 -0.89 -4.28
CA ASN A 204 4.41 -1.23 -3.99
C ASN A 204 4.95 -2.32 -4.93
N GLY A 205 6.27 -2.28 -5.20
CA GLY A 205 6.95 -3.28 -6.02
C GLY A 205 6.78 -3.13 -7.53
N LEU A 206 5.95 -2.18 -7.99
CA LEU A 206 5.56 -2.05 -9.40
C LEU A 206 6.67 -1.50 -10.31
N THR A 207 7.69 -0.85 -9.75
CA THR A 207 8.88 -0.46 -10.53
C THR A 207 9.55 -1.69 -11.14
N SER A 208 9.56 -2.83 -10.45
CA SER A 208 10.09 -4.08 -10.95
C SER A 208 9.01 -4.94 -11.63
N ALA A 209 7.90 -5.21 -10.96
CA ALA A 209 6.87 -6.15 -11.41
C ALA A 209 6.36 -5.89 -12.84
N ARG A 210 6.23 -4.62 -13.25
CA ARG A 210 5.84 -4.27 -14.63
C ARG A 210 6.83 -4.80 -15.68
N HIS A 211 8.13 -4.80 -15.36
CA HIS A 211 9.16 -5.33 -16.23
C HIS A 211 9.19 -6.86 -16.24
N ASP A 212 8.77 -7.48 -15.13
CA ASP A 212 8.69 -8.94 -15.04
C ASP A 212 7.49 -9.47 -15.82
N VAL A 213 6.37 -8.77 -15.82
CA VAL A 213 5.11 -9.24 -16.41
C VAL A 213 4.97 -8.87 -17.87
N LEU A 214 5.35 -7.64 -18.27
CA LEU A 214 5.08 -7.11 -19.60
C LEU A 214 6.16 -7.47 -20.62
N GLU A 215 5.74 -7.72 -21.87
CA GLU A 215 6.63 -8.13 -22.97
C GLU A 215 7.53 -7.00 -23.48
N HIS A 216 8.65 -7.35 -24.08
CA HIS A 216 9.69 -6.42 -24.53
C HIS A 216 9.23 -5.41 -25.60
N SER A 217 8.16 -5.69 -26.34
CA SER A 217 7.61 -4.74 -27.34
C SER A 217 7.24 -3.38 -26.74
N TYR A 218 6.88 -3.34 -25.44
CA TYR A 218 6.58 -2.09 -24.73
C TYR A 218 7.81 -1.16 -24.62
N ALA A 219 9.02 -1.70 -24.51
CA ALA A 219 10.24 -0.88 -24.48
C ALA A 219 10.44 -0.07 -25.78
N LYS A 220 10.14 -0.69 -26.90
CA LYS A 220 10.27 -0.04 -28.23
C LYS A 220 9.13 0.93 -28.50
N LYS A 221 7.90 0.56 -28.08
CA LYS A 221 6.69 1.34 -28.35
C LYS A 221 6.56 2.57 -27.46
N TYR A 222 7.04 2.48 -26.20
CA TYR A 222 6.88 3.49 -25.15
C TYR A 222 8.19 3.73 -24.39
N PRO A 223 9.24 4.27 -25.03
CA PRO A 223 10.55 4.46 -24.41
C PRO A 223 10.54 5.43 -23.22
N GLU A 224 9.51 6.27 -23.11
CA GLU A 224 9.31 7.19 -21.99
C GLU A 224 8.87 6.51 -20.68
N THR A 225 8.58 5.21 -20.70
CA THR A 225 8.02 4.48 -19.55
C THR A 225 9.06 3.80 -18.66
N PHE A 226 10.33 3.93 -18.96
CA PHE A 226 11.42 3.36 -18.14
C PHE A 226 12.67 4.24 -18.18
N GLU A 227 13.60 3.99 -17.25
CA GLU A 227 14.87 4.70 -17.16
C GLU A 227 15.82 4.24 -18.29
N PRO A 228 16.29 5.13 -19.21
CA PRO A 228 17.08 4.74 -20.37
C PRO A 228 18.45 4.15 -20.02
N SER A 229 18.96 4.38 -18.81
CA SER A 229 20.24 3.81 -18.37
C SER A 229 20.13 2.35 -17.93
N LEU A 230 18.89 1.82 -17.83
CA LEU A 230 18.69 0.39 -17.55
C LEU A 230 19.19 -0.45 -18.73
N LYS A 231 19.84 -1.55 -18.43
CA LYS A 231 20.23 -2.54 -19.44
C LYS A 231 18.98 -3.15 -20.07
N GLU A 232 19.05 -3.37 -21.40
CA GLU A 232 17.94 -3.91 -22.18
C GLU A 232 17.43 -5.27 -21.62
N GLU A 233 18.34 -6.09 -21.10
CA GLU A 233 18.07 -7.40 -20.53
C GLU A 233 17.21 -7.42 -19.25
N VAL A 234 16.94 -6.25 -18.65
CA VAL A 234 16.08 -6.15 -17.44
C VAL A 234 14.81 -5.31 -17.69
N VAL A 235 14.61 -4.83 -18.93
CA VAL A 235 13.47 -3.96 -19.29
C VAL A 235 12.39 -4.75 -20.02
N TYR A 236 11.18 -4.85 -19.44
CA TYR A 236 10.02 -5.55 -20.00
C TYR A 236 10.40 -6.94 -20.54
N ILE A 237 10.81 -7.82 -19.63
CA ILE A 237 11.30 -9.18 -19.92
C ILE A 237 10.22 -10.26 -19.86
N GLY A 238 9.00 -9.84 -19.48
CA GLY A 238 7.85 -10.72 -19.38
C GLY A 238 7.29 -11.15 -20.73
N LYS A 239 6.14 -11.81 -20.69
CA LYS A 239 5.52 -12.44 -21.88
C LYS A 239 4.12 -11.89 -22.18
N ASN A 240 3.59 -11.03 -21.32
CA ASN A 240 2.18 -10.63 -21.39
C ASN A 240 2.02 -9.22 -21.95
N LYS A 241 0.90 -9.03 -22.65
CA LYS A 241 0.37 -7.72 -23.00
C LYS A 241 -0.61 -7.24 -21.94
N MET A 242 -0.84 -5.93 -21.89
CA MET A 242 -1.87 -5.34 -21.02
C MET A 242 -3.28 -5.92 -21.27
N THR A 243 -3.54 -6.35 -22.49
CA THR A 243 -4.84 -6.89 -22.93
C THR A 243 -4.98 -8.40 -22.76
N ASP A 244 -3.89 -9.12 -22.51
CA ASP A 244 -3.96 -10.56 -22.22
C ASP A 244 -4.74 -10.78 -20.92
N THR A 245 -5.36 -11.94 -20.77
CA THR A 245 -6.23 -12.23 -19.63
C THR A 245 -5.68 -13.37 -18.76
N LEU A 246 -5.97 -13.28 -17.46
CA LEU A 246 -5.79 -14.34 -16.50
C LEU A 246 -7.17 -14.73 -15.95
N ASP A 247 -7.43 -16.02 -15.84
CA ASP A 247 -8.67 -16.50 -15.23
C ASP A 247 -8.58 -16.38 -13.70
N ILE A 248 -9.54 -15.67 -13.12
CA ILE A 248 -9.60 -15.42 -11.68
C ILE A 248 -10.75 -16.22 -11.08
N PRO A 249 -10.48 -17.12 -10.13
CA PRO A 249 -11.53 -17.93 -9.50
C PRO A 249 -12.69 -17.06 -8.99
N GLY A 250 -13.90 -17.39 -9.43
CA GLY A 250 -15.11 -16.66 -9.07
C GLY A 250 -15.36 -15.33 -9.81
N PHE A 251 -14.41 -14.82 -10.60
CA PHE A 251 -14.52 -13.55 -11.34
C PHE A 251 -14.31 -13.69 -12.85
N GLY A 252 -13.87 -14.87 -13.32
CA GLY A 252 -13.61 -15.12 -14.74
C GLY A 252 -12.36 -14.43 -15.28
N ALA A 253 -12.31 -14.24 -16.60
CA ALA A 253 -11.14 -13.69 -17.27
C ALA A 253 -11.00 -12.17 -17.02
N VAL A 254 -9.91 -11.76 -16.40
CA VAL A 254 -9.56 -10.36 -16.13
C VAL A 254 -8.26 -10.01 -16.86
N SER A 255 -8.22 -8.84 -17.52
CA SER A 255 -7.00 -8.44 -18.24
C SER A 255 -5.81 -8.19 -17.28
N ILE A 256 -4.61 -8.54 -17.74
CA ILE A 256 -3.36 -8.32 -17.02
C ILE A 256 -3.23 -6.84 -16.62
N GLY A 257 -3.57 -5.93 -17.53
CA GLY A 257 -3.57 -4.50 -17.25
C GLY A 257 -4.48 -4.12 -16.08
N LYS A 258 -5.70 -4.65 -16.02
CA LYS A 258 -6.63 -4.40 -14.90
C LYS A 258 -6.17 -5.04 -13.61
N LEU A 259 -5.51 -6.20 -13.65
CA LEU A 259 -4.93 -6.81 -12.45
C LEU A 259 -3.77 -5.96 -11.90
N LEU A 260 -2.87 -5.49 -12.77
CA LEU A 260 -1.76 -4.61 -12.39
C LEU A 260 -2.25 -3.23 -11.91
N LEU A 261 -3.39 -2.75 -12.43
CA LEU A 261 -3.98 -1.46 -12.13
C LEU A 261 -5.10 -1.50 -11.10
N SER A 262 -5.40 -2.67 -10.51
CA SER A 262 -6.40 -2.72 -9.44
C SER A 262 -6.10 -1.61 -8.42
N PRO A 263 -7.02 -0.65 -8.20
CA PRO A 263 -6.75 0.46 -7.30
C PRO A 263 -6.41 -0.04 -5.90
N THR A 264 -5.48 0.61 -5.24
CA THR A 264 -5.12 0.24 -3.87
C THR A 264 -6.37 0.25 -2.99
N ARG A 265 -6.76 -0.92 -2.45
CA ARG A 265 -7.86 -1.00 -1.49
C ARG A 265 -7.53 -0.14 -0.27
N THR A 266 -8.42 0.73 0.15
CA THR A 266 -8.32 1.32 1.49
C THR A 266 -9.08 0.47 2.49
N TYR A 267 -8.58 0.40 3.71
CA TYR A 267 -9.28 -0.25 4.82
C TYR A 267 -10.07 0.75 5.67
N ALA A 268 -10.16 2.01 5.28
CA ALA A 268 -10.77 3.07 6.09
C ALA A 268 -12.19 2.76 6.58
N PRO A 269 -13.13 2.24 5.75
CA PRO A 269 -14.46 1.88 6.25
C PRO A 269 -14.42 0.79 7.34
N LEU A 270 -13.59 -0.22 7.15
CA LEU A 270 -13.42 -1.31 8.12
C LEU A 270 -12.75 -0.84 9.40
N VAL A 271 -11.62 -0.11 9.27
CA VAL A 271 -10.85 0.38 10.43
C VAL A 271 -11.69 1.34 11.27
N LYS A 272 -12.44 2.26 10.63
CA LYS A 272 -13.39 3.11 11.35
C LYS A 272 -14.37 2.27 12.17
N ALA A 273 -14.99 1.25 11.56
CA ALA A 273 -15.95 0.38 12.26
C ALA A 273 -15.30 -0.42 13.40
N ILE A 274 -14.04 -0.86 13.23
CA ILE A 274 -13.25 -1.50 14.29
C ILE A 274 -13.00 -0.52 15.44
N LEU A 275 -12.50 0.69 15.15
CA LEU A 275 -12.15 1.66 16.18
C LEU A 275 -13.37 2.20 16.90
N ASP A 276 -14.50 2.36 16.23
CA ASP A 276 -15.75 2.81 16.86
C ASP A 276 -16.29 1.77 17.87
N LYS A 277 -16.03 0.46 17.67
CA LYS A 277 -16.61 -0.62 18.50
C LYS A 277 -15.60 -1.34 19.39
N HIS A 278 -14.36 -1.45 18.94
CA HIS A 278 -13.33 -2.33 19.51
C HIS A 278 -11.98 -1.61 19.70
N PHE A 279 -11.97 -0.30 19.96
CA PHE A 279 -10.74 0.50 20.08
C PHE A 279 -9.73 -0.14 21.05
N GLU A 280 -10.18 -0.56 22.23
CA GLU A 280 -9.30 -1.16 23.26
C GLU A 280 -8.74 -2.53 22.87
N ALA A 281 -9.35 -3.21 21.91
CA ALA A 281 -8.84 -4.47 21.39
C ALA A 281 -7.63 -4.27 20.47
N VAL A 282 -7.48 -3.09 19.85
CA VAL A 282 -6.37 -2.80 18.93
C VAL A 282 -5.13 -2.46 19.73
N LYS A 283 -4.12 -3.34 19.71
CA LYS A 283 -2.84 -3.15 20.42
C LYS A 283 -1.78 -2.53 19.52
N GLY A 284 -1.91 -2.74 18.22
CA GLY A 284 -1.08 -2.16 17.17
C GLY A 284 -1.67 -2.40 15.80
N MET A 285 -1.28 -1.60 14.83
CA MET A 285 -1.75 -1.69 13.45
C MET A 285 -0.61 -1.42 12.48
N ILE A 286 -0.47 -2.26 11.47
CA ILE A 286 0.60 -2.18 10.48
C ILE A 286 0.02 -2.27 9.08
N HIS A 287 0.34 -1.30 8.23
CA HIS A 287 0.08 -1.32 6.82
C HIS A 287 1.27 -1.93 6.09
N CYS A 288 1.11 -3.15 5.55
CA CYS A 288 2.14 -3.89 4.82
C CYS A 288 2.32 -3.31 3.39
N SER A 289 2.72 -2.05 3.31
CA SER A 289 3.10 -1.32 2.10
C SER A 289 4.56 -1.62 1.72
N GLY A 290 5.42 -0.64 1.48
CA GLY A 290 6.85 -0.89 1.22
C GLY A 290 7.51 -1.68 2.35
N GLY A 291 8.20 -2.77 2.00
CA GLY A 291 8.74 -3.74 2.95
C GLY A 291 7.85 -4.97 3.15
N GLY A 292 6.66 -5.00 2.52
CA GLY A 292 5.77 -6.17 2.52
C GLY A 292 5.52 -6.73 3.91
N GLN A 293 5.73 -8.04 4.06
CA GLN A 293 5.47 -8.75 5.31
C GLN A 293 6.50 -8.47 6.41
N THR A 294 7.67 -7.88 6.07
CA THR A 294 8.70 -7.54 7.06
C THR A 294 8.47 -6.19 7.73
N LYS A 295 7.53 -5.39 7.23
CA LYS A 295 7.22 -4.03 7.71
C LYS A 295 6.95 -3.97 9.22
N CYS A 296 6.28 -4.98 9.78
CA CYS A 296 5.90 -5.03 11.19
C CYS A 296 7.10 -4.94 12.16
N MET A 297 8.27 -5.45 11.77
CA MET A 297 9.45 -5.48 12.64
C MET A 297 9.95 -4.09 13.05
N LYS A 298 9.78 -3.11 12.16
CA LYS A 298 10.20 -1.72 12.41
C LYS A 298 9.47 -1.09 13.62
N TYR A 299 8.22 -1.50 13.85
CA TYR A 299 7.30 -0.85 14.78
C TYR A 299 7.10 -1.62 16.09
N LEU A 300 7.86 -2.69 16.31
CA LEU A 300 7.86 -3.41 17.59
C LEU A 300 8.48 -2.56 18.68
N PRO A 301 7.85 -2.44 19.88
CA PRO A 301 8.34 -1.62 20.97
C PRO A 301 9.60 -2.18 21.65
N GLY A 302 9.95 -3.44 21.38
CA GLY A 302 11.13 -4.08 21.96
C GLY A 302 11.46 -5.41 21.30
N PRO A 303 12.43 -6.17 21.85
CA PRO A 303 12.76 -7.51 21.37
C PRO A 303 11.55 -8.45 21.51
N MET A 304 11.09 -8.98 20.38
CA MET A 304 9.98 -9.92 20.27
C MET A 304 10.12 -10.71 18.97
N ARG A 305 9.55 -11.91 18.94
CA ARG A 305 9.46 -12.72 17.73
C ARG A 305 8.05 -12.66 17.18
N ILE A 306 7.92 -12.32 15.92
CA ILE A 306 6.68 -12.48 15.16
C ILE A 306 6.76 -13.79 14.39
N VAL A 307 5.74 -14.64 14.51
CA VAL A 307 5.58 -15.86 13.70
C VAL A 307 4.30 -15.71 12.89
N LYS A 308 4.44 -15.71 11.55
CA LYS A 308 3.34 -15.75 10.60
C LYS A 308 3.36 -17.12 9.91
N ASP A 309 2.40 -17.97 10.20
CA ASP A 309 2.35 -19.37 9.77
C ASP A 309 0.97 -19.81 9.25
N ASN A 310 0.04 -18.88 9.13
CA ASN A 310 -1.30 -19.11 8.61
C ASN A 310 -1.72 -17.97 7.66
N PHE A 311 -1.10 -17.91 6.48
CA PHE A 311 -1.36 -16.87 5.50
C PHE A 311 -2.72 -17.03 4.82
N LEU A 312 -3.30 -15.91 4.38
CA LEU A 312 -4.36 -15.88 3.38
C LEU A 312 -3.85 -16.46 2.05
N GLU A 313 -4.77 -16.84 1.16
CA GLU A 313 -4.43 -17.30 -0.17
C GLU A 313 -3.63 -16.22 -0.93
N VAL A 314 -2.60 -16.65 -1.64
CA VAL A 314 -1.80 -15.75 -2.48
C VAL A 314 -2.54 -15.47 -3.79
N PRO A 315 -2.92 -14.22 -4.08
CA PRO A 315 -3.62 -13.87 -5.31
C PRO A 315 -2.84 -14.22 -6.59
N PRO A 316 -3.52 -14.62 -7.67
CA PRO A 316 -2.89 -15.09 -8.91
C PRO A 316 -1.87 -14.13 -9.51
N ILE A 317 -2.05 -12.82 -9.32
CA ILE A 317 -1.11 -11.80 -9.83
C ILE A 317 0.29 -11.92 -9.21
N PHE A 318 0.40 -12.30 -7.94
CA PHE A 318 1.70 -12.48 -7.28
C PHE A 318 2.40 -13.74 -7.78
N ASN A 319 1.65 -14.82 -8.07
CA ASN A 319 2.19 -16.01 -8.68
C ASN A 319 2.74 -15.69 -10.08
N LEU A 320 1.99 -14.93 -10.88
CA LEU A 320 2.44 -14.50 -12.21
C LEU A 320 3.73 -13.65 -12.12
N ILE A 321 3.82 -12.73 -11.17
CA ILE A 321 5.04 -11.92 -10.94
C ILE A 321 6.21 -12.83 -10.55
N GLN A 322 5.99 -13.75 -9.63
CA GLN A 322 7.03 -14.67 -9.15
C GLN A 322 7.55 -15.60 -10.26
N GLU A 323 6.66 -16.19 -11.05
CA GLU A 323 7.01 -17.06 -12.17
C GLU A 323 7.83 -16.34 -13.24
N ASN A 324 7.47 -15.10 -13.56
CA ASN A 324 8.18 -14.32 -14.58
C ASN A 324 9.51 -13.72 -14.08
N SER A 325 9.57 -13.30 -12.83
CA SER A 325 10.79 -12.73 -12.23
C SER A 325 11.81 -13.79 -11.80
N GLY A 326 11.35 -14.99 -11.48
CA GLY A 326 12.17 -16.03 -10.83
C GLY A 326 12.56 -15.68 -9.39
N ALA A 327 11.89 -14.69 -8.76
CA ALA A 327 12.16 -14.30 -7.39
C ALA A 327 11.82 -15.43 -6.41
N ASN A 328 12.65 -15.60 -5.38
CA ASN A 328 12.35 -16.57 -4.33
C ASN A 328 11.28 -16.03 -3.36
N ALA A 329 10.74 -16.91 -2.51
CA ALA A 329 9.71 -16.53 -1.55
C ALA A 329 10.17 -15.41 -0.63
N LYS A 330 11.40 -15.42 -0.15
CA LYS A 330 11.95 -14.39 0.72
C LYS A 330 11.84 -13.00 0.10
N GLU A 331 12.26 -12.85 -1.15
CA GLU A 331 12.16 -11.58 -1.89
C GLU A 331 10.70 -11.19 -2.12
N MET A 332 9.82 -12.13 -2.52
CA MET A 332 8.41 -11.86 -2.74
C MET A 332 7.72 -11.31 -1.48
N TYR A 333 7.90 -11.95 -0.32
CA TYR A 333 7.30 -11.52 0.94
C TYR A 333 7.93 -10.24 1.53
N GLN A 334 9.16 -9.90 1.11
CA GLN A 334 9.82 -8.67 1.50
C GLN A 334 9.39 -7.47 0.64
N VAL A 335 9.04 -7.70 -0.62
CA VAL A 335 8.65 -6.65 -1.57
C VAL A 335 7.13 -6.43 -1.60
N PHE A 336 6.35 -7.53 -1.59
CA PHE A 336 4.91 -7.51 -1.79
C PHE A 336 4.12 -7.90 -0.53
N ASN A 337 2.87 -7.51 -0.50
CA ASN A 337 1.95 -7.86 0.60
C ASN A 337 1.47 -9.33 0.55
N MET A 338 1.61 -10.01 -0.57
CA MET A 338 1.30 -11.43 -0.79
C MET A 338 -0.11 -11.86 -0.37
N GLY A 339 -1.09 -10.95 -0.45
CA GLY A 339 -2.52 -11.23 -0.21
C GLY A 339 -3.12 -10.58 1.05
N HIS A 340 -2.33 -10.06 1.98
CA HIS A 340 -2.85 -9.23 3.06
C HIS A 340 -1.99 -7.99 3.28
N ARG A 341 -2.64 -6.83 3.41
CA ARG A 341 -1.91 -5.56 3.48
C ARG A 341 -2.14 -4.79 4.78
N LEU A 342 -3.13 -5.16 5.58
CA LEU A 342 -3.36 -4.62 6.91
C LEU A 342 -3.23 -5.72 7.95
N GLU A 343 -2.54 -5.43 9.04
CA GLU A 343 -2.38 -6.30 10.20
C GLU A 343 -2.82 -5.56 11.47
N ILE A 344 -3.61 -6.24 12.31
CA ILE A 344 -3.99 -5.74 13.63
C ILE A 344 -3.50 -6.73 14.69
N PHE A 345 -2.73 -6.21 15.65
CA PHE A 345 -2.28 -6.94 16.84
C PHE A 345 -3.35 -6.83 17.91
N THR A 346 -3.78 -7.98 18.46
CA THR A 346 -4.90 -8.04 19.39
C THR A 346 -4.83 -9.30 20.27
N ASP A 347 -5.71 -9.39 21.26
CA ASP A 347 -5.90 -10.62 22.03
C ASP A 347 -6.72 -11.63 21.23
N GLU A 348 -6.48 -12.93 21.40
CA GLU A 348 -7.13 -14.00 20.63
C GLU A 348 -8.68 -13.94 20.71
N LYS A 349 -9.21 -13.60 21.89
CA LYS A 349 -10.66 -13.44 22.08
C LYS A 349 -11.22 -12.33 21.18
N SER A 350 -10.56 -11.21 21.11
CA SER A 350 -10.99 -10.04 20.32
C SER A 350 -10.79 -10.24 18.81
N ALA A 351 -9.85 -11.11 18.42
CA ALA A 351 -9.57 -11.40 17.01
C ALA A 351 -10.82 -11.86 16.24
N MET A 352 -11.66 -12.70 16.89
CA MET A 352 -12.87 -13.22 16.24
C MET A 352 -13.90 -12.13 15.95
N ASP A 353 -14.00 -11.11 16.81
CA ASP A 353 -14.89 -9.97 16.59
C ASP A 353 -14.41 -9.11 15.41
N LEU A 354 -13.09 -8.92 15.29
CA LEU A 354 -12.48 -8.19 14.17
C LEU A 354 -12.70 -8.93 12.86
N ILE A 355 -12.53 -10.25 12.83
CA ILE A 355 -12.75 -11.10 11.67
C ILE A 355 -14.23 -11.07 11.26
N ALA A 356 -15.15 -11.19 12.22
CA ALA A 356 -16.58 -11.12 11.95
C ALA A 356 -16.99 -9.77 11.37
N LEU A 357 -16.39 -8.67 11.87
CA LEU A 357 -16.64 -7.33 11.34
C LEU A 357 -16.11 -7.17 9.91
N ALA A 358 -14.90 -7.68 9.60
CA ALA A 358 -14.34 -7.65 8.25
C ALA A 358 -15.25 -8.34 7.22
N LYS A 359 -15.85 -9.46 7.61
CA LYS A 359 -16.81 -10.20 6.78
C LYS A 359 -18.01 -9.35 6.36
N THR A 360 -18.46 -8.39 7.19
CA THR A 360 -19.57 -7.49 6.84
C THR A 360 -19.20 -6.53 5.71
N PHE A 361 -17.91 -6.29 5.50
CA PHE A 361 -17.37 -5.52 4.37
C PHE A 361 -16.93 -6.40 3.19
N GLN A 362 -17.19 -7.72 3.23
CA GLN A 362 -16.72 -8.69 2.23
C GLN A 362 -15.17 -8.69 2.11
N ILE A 363 -14.49 -8.48 3.23
CA ILE A 363 -13.05 -8.58 3.35
C ILE A 363 -12.72 -9.84 4.11
N GLU A 364 -11.97 -10.75 3.51
CA GLU A 364 -11.45 -11.93 4.20
C GLU A 364 -10.46 -11.49 5.26
N ALA A 365 -10.51 -12.15 6.41
CA ALA A 365 -9.58 -11.91 7.51
C ALA A 365 -9.41 -13.19 8.32
N GLN A 366 -8.22 -13.39 8.84
CA GLN A 366 -7.92 -14.53 9.71
C GLN A 366 -6.76 -14.21 10.66
N ILE A 367 -6.60 -15.01 11.70
CA ILE A 367 -5.38 -14.98 12.50
C ILE A 367 -4.26 -15.58 11.63
N ILE A 368 -3.30 -14.73 11.24
CA ILE A 368 -2.18 -15.09 10.34
C ILE A 368 -0.93 -15.49 11.12
N GLY A 369 -0.89 -15.16 12.41
CA GLY A 369 0.29 -15.37 13.24
C GLY A 369 0.11 -14.85 14.65
N ARG A 370 1.25 -14.77 15.35
CA ARG A 370 1.30 -14.41 16.78
C ARG A 370 2.60 -13.70 17.13
N VAL A 371 2.63 -13.11 18.32
CA VAL A 371 3.80 -12.50 18.93
C VAL A 371 4.31 -13.41 20.05
N GLU A 372 5.57 -13.78 20.01
CA GLU A 372 6.25 -14.59 21.01
C GLU A 372 7.33 -13.78 21.75
N ALA A 373 7.62 -14.16 23.00
CA ALA A 373 8.75 -13.60 23.72
C ALA A 373 10.07 -14.01 23.04
N SER A 374 10.97 -13.05 22.89
CA SER A 374 12.32 -13.26 22.32
C SER A 374 13.29 -12.23 22.92
N THR A 375 14.57 -12.54 22.89
CA THR A 375 15.65 -11.61 23.25
C THR A 375 16.09 -10.72 22.09
N GLU A 376 15.61 -11.02 20.88
CA GLU A 376 15.94 -10.29 19.65
C GLU A 376 14.65 -9.97 18.88
N LYS A 377 14.71 -8.98 17.97
CA LYS A 377 13.63 -8.71 17.02
C LYS A 377 13.75 -9.67 15.85
N GLU A 378 12.81 -10.60 15.73
CA GLU A 378 12.79 -11.61 14.68
C GLU A 378 11.41 -11.71 14.02
N LEU A 379 11.40 -12.03 12.73
CA LEU A 379 10.20 -12.44 12.00
C LEU A 379 10.45 -13.80 11.35
N ILE A 380 9.54 -14.74 11.62
CA ILE A 380 9.53 -16.06 11.01
C ILE A 380 8.27 -16.17 10.14
N LEU A 381 8.47 -16.40 8.85
CA LEU A 381 7.41 -16.72 7.90
C LEU A 381 7.45 -18.21 7.60
N LYS A 382 6.33 -18.92 7.76
CA LYS A 382 6.20 -20.35 7.45
C LYS A 382 5.02 -20.58 6.53
N GLY A 383 5.26 -21.28 5.42
CA GLY A 383 4.22 -21.59 4.44
C GLY A 383 4.62 -22.76 3.56
N SER A 384 3.88 -22.98 2.47
CA SER A 384 4.21 -23.99 1.47
C SER A 384 5.60 -23.80 0.83
N PHE A 385 6.14 -22.57 0.90
CA PHE A 385 7.48 -22.20 0.44
C PHE A 385 8.61 -22.58 1.42
N GLY A 386 8.28 -23.13 2.59
CA GLY A 386 9.25 -23.44 3.66
C GLY A 386 9.22 -22.43 4.81
N THR A 387 10.39 -22.14 5.37
CA THR A 387 10.58 -21.19 6.47
C THR A 387 11.58 -20.12 6.09
N GLU A 388 11.19 -18.86 6.20
CA GLU A 388 12.05 -17.70 6.01
C GLU A 388 12.21 -16.95 7.33
N ILE A 389 13.43 -16.56 7.66
CA ILE A 389 13.77 -15.84 8.89
C ILE A 389 14.37 -14.50 8.54
N PHE A 390 13.88 -13.46 9.23
CA PHE A 390 14.40 -12.09 9.12
C PHE A 390 14.78 -11.60 10.52
N SER A 391 15.96 -11.03 10.64
CA SER A 391 16.45 -10.34 11.84
C SER A 391 16.50 -8.84 11.60
N TYR A 392 16.30 -8.02 12.65
CA TYR A 392 16.21 -6.56 12.56
C TYR A 392 17.24 -5.89 13.48
#